data_a1bcb5dd44b30f1ab80534d1141398f3
#
_entry.id   a1bcb5dd44b30f1ab80534d1141398f3
#
_cell.length_a   1.000
_cell.length_b   1.000
_cell.length_c   1.000
_cell.angle_alpha   90.00
_cell.angle_beta   90.00
_cell.angle_gamma   90.00
#
_symmetry.space_group_name_H-M   'P 1'
#
loop_
_entity.id
_entity.type
_entity.pdbx_description
1 polymer ?
#
loop_
_entity_poly.entity_id
_entity_poly.type
_entity_poly.pdbx_seq_one_letter_code
_entity_poly.pdbx_strand_id
1 'polypeptide(L)'
;MLVWVLYKIDPRKVWTYAEHANGWLLFVTVVLATLTFPVRTIRWRLILRDAKGERFPITPLWHATTIGFMANNLLPARAGEVARAYVASGQLPVRFTTALGSIAVERVFDALVMLALMAVAIAAPSFPAHAQVGGRSLSTIAASTAVLFGAFLLVALLIANRPTPWLVLVERIARRVLPVRAADRVLHASDGIVEGLAVLKSPARFAGVVFWSLVLWITNAAAFAICFRAFGLAVPLEAALLLQGIIGFGVALPSTPSFLGIFEAATLVTLQLYGVESSLAVSYALTYHLTTFLPITLLGLWSLTRRHIRLRELSTAAKAGTV
;
A
#
# COMPACT_ATOMS: atom_id res chain seq x y z
N MET A 1 -12.91 -15.56 -0.08
CA MET A 1 -12.89 -14.65 1.08
C MET A 1 -14.18 -13.85 1.21
N LEU A 2 -14.63 -13.09 0.21
CA LEU A 2 -15.86 -12.32 0.31
C LEU A 2 -17.09 -13.21 0.66
N VAL A 3 -17.24 -14.36 0.02
CA VAL A 3 -18.31 -15.34 0.33
C VAL A 3 -18.22 -15.79 1.80
N TRP A 4 -17.02 -16.03 2.34
CA TRP A 4 -16.84 -16.39 3.73
C TRP A 4 -17.22 -15.25 4.69
N VAL A 5 -16.90 -14.01 4.35
CA VAL A 5 -17.29 -12.81 5.12
C VAL A 5 -18.81 -12.67 5.16
N LEU A 6 -19.49 -12.94 4.04
CA LEU A 6 -20.91 -12.74 3.89
C LEU A 6 -21.76 -13.96 4.33
N TYR A 7 -21.18 -15.12 4.56
CA TYR A 7 -21.91 -16.38 4.76
C TYR A 7 -22.85 -16.40 5.97
N LYS A 8 -22.50 -15.63 7.04
CA LYS A 8 -23.32 -15.53 8.27
C LYS A 8 -23.84 -14.11 8.53
N ILE A 9 -23.86 -13.26 7.53
CA ILE A 9 -24.21 -11.86 7.66
C ILE A 9 -25.63 -11.64 7.16
N ASP A 10 -26.42 -10.90 7.93
CA ASP A 10 -27.76 -10.46 7.50
C ASP A 10 -27.63 -9.19 6.63
N PRO A 11 -27.92 -9.26 5.32
CA PRO A 11 -27.80 -8.11 4.42
C PRO A 11 -28.69 -6.93 4.82
N ARG A 12 -29.84 -7.20 5.47
CA ARG A 12 -30.74 -6.14 5.93
C ARG A 12 -30.10 -5.32 7.04
N LYS A 13 -29.47 -5.98 8.00
CA LYS A 13 -28.73 -5.29 9.08
C LYS A 13 -27.58 -4.46 8.53
N VAL A 14 -26.81 -5.01 7.58
CA VAL A 14 -25.71 -4.29 6.92
C VAL A 14 -26.21 -2.99 6.29
N TRP A 15 -27.33 -3.06 5.57
CA TRP A 15 -27.95 -1.89 4.94
C TRP A 15 -28.42 -0.87 5.99
N THR A 16 -29.14 -1.33 7.00
CA THR A 16 -29.63 -0.47 8.09
C THR A 16 -28.48 0.27 8.80
N TYR A 17 -27.37 -0.39 9.11
CA TYR A 17 -26.22 0.27 9.70
C TYR A 17 -25.61 1.33 8.78
N ALA A 18 -25.54 1.05 7.47
CA ALA A 18 -25.03 2.00 6.49
C ALA A 18 -25.92 3.26 6.39
N GLU A 19 -27.24 3.09 6.40
CA GLU A 19 -28.20 4.21 6.35
C GLU A 19 -28.12 5.11 7.59
N HIS A 20 -27.84 4.55 8.76
CA HIS A 20 -27.74 5.30 10.02
C HIS A 20 -26.35 5.89 10.28
N ALA A 21 -25.37 5.60 9.41
CA ALA A 21 -24.04 6.17 9.54
C ALA A 21 -24.04 7.69 9.36
N ASN A 22 -23.23 8.38 10.14
CA ASN A 22 -23.13 9.85 10.07
C ASN A 22 -22.48 10.28 8.75
N GLY A 23 -23.27 10.86 7.84
CA GLY A 23 -22.85 11.26 6.50
C GLY A 23 -21.75 12.32 6.49
N TRP A 24 -21.72 13.24 7.49
CA TRP A 24 -20.67 14.24 7.61
C TRP A 24 -19.31 13.60 7.95
N LEU A 25 -19.30 12.66 8.90
CA LEU A 25 -18.09 11.93 9.26
C LEU A 25 -17.62 11.02 8.12
N LEU A 26 -18.54 10.43 7.34
CA LEU A 26 -18.20 9.71 6.12
C LEU A 26 -17.55 10.63 5.07
N PHE A 27 -18.08 11.82 4.87
CA PHE A 27 -17.45 12.82 3.99
C PHE A 27 -16.04 13.17 4.45
N VAL A 28 -15.82 13.45 5.74
CA VAL A 28 -14.48 13.71 6.29
C VAL A 28 -13.55 12.51 6.09
N THR A 29 -14.05 11.30 6.28
CA THR A 29 -13.31 10.05 5.99
C THR A 29 -12.83 9.99 4.56
N VAL A 30 -13.70 10.27 3.60
CA VAL A 30 -13.38 10.27 2.16
C VAL A 30 -12.33 11.33 1.83
N VAL A 31 -12.46 12.52 2.40
CA VAL A 31 -11.47 13.60 2.23
C VAL A 31 -10.11 13.18 2.76
N LEU A 32 -10.03 12.66 3.97
CA LEU A 32 -8.76 12.20 4.57
C LEU A 32 -8.13 11.06 3.77
N ALA A 33 -8.92 10.06 3.38
CA ALA A 33 -8.45 8.96 2.56
C ALA A 33 -7.90 9.47 1.21
N THR A 34 -8.57 10.44 0.60
CA THR A 34 -8.15 11.05 -0.68
C THR A 34 -6.89 11.89 -0.52
N LEU A 35 -6.72 12.60 0.61
CA LEU A 35 -5.51 13.39 0.92
C LEU A 35 -4.25 12.52 1.05
N THR A 36 -4.37 11.22 1.24
CA THR A 36 -3.22 10.32 1.23
C THR A 36 -2.50 10.29 -0.13
N PHE A 37 -3.19 10.56 -1.26
CA PHE A 37 -2.58 10.50 -2.61
C PHE A 37 -1.64 11.67 -2.93
N PRO A 38 -1.96 12.94 -2.62
CA PRO A 38 -0.97 14.01 -2.68
C PRO A 38 0.26 13.72 -1.82
N VAL A 39 0.07 13.22 -0.59
CA VAL A 39 1.17 12.85 0.31
C VAL A 39 2.05 11.76 -0.31
N ARG A 40 1.45 10.72 -0.91
CA ARG A 40 2.18 9.67 -1.66
C ARG A 40 2.99 10.26 -2.81
N THR A 41 2.44 11.22 -3.54
CA THR A 41 3.12 11.86 -4.67
C THR A 41 4.32 12.69 -4.19
N ILE A 42 4.16 13.46 -3.12
CA ILE A 42 5.24 14.26 -2.51
C ILE A 42 6.36 13.33 -2.03
N ARG A 43 6.02 12.25 -1.33
CA ARG A 43 6.97 11.26 -0.86
C ARG A 43 7.71 10.59 -2.02
N TRP A 44 7.00 10.17 -3.07
CA TRP A 44 7.61 9.55 -4.23
C TRP A 44 8.59 10.47 -4.95
N ARG A 45 8.30 11.78 -4.99
CA ARG A 45 9.21 12.81 -5.50
C ARG A 45 10.53 12.90 -4.72
N LEU A 46 10.59 12.45 -3.46
CA LEU A 46 11.82 12.36 -2.69
C LEU A 46 12.65 11.11 -3.05
N ILE A 47 11.98 10.02 -3.40
CA ILE A 47 12.61 8.75 -3.75
C ILE A 47 13.09 8.76 -5.21
N LEU A 48 12.19 9.08 -6.16
CA LEU A 48 12.50 9.10 -7.58
C LEU A 48 13.19 10.41 -7.96
N ARG A 49 14.35 10.30 -8.58
CA ARG A 49 15.19 11.41 -9.04
C ARG A 49 15.63 11.18 -10.48
N ASP A 50 16.03 12.25 -11.13
CA ASP A 50 16.70 12.17 -12.43
C ASP A 50 18.17 11.71 -12.28
N ALA A 51 18.85 11.54 -13.41
CA ALA A 51 20.24 11.10 -13.45
C ALA A 51 21.23 12.09 -12.77
N LYS A 52 20.82 13.36 -12.61
CA LYS A 52 21.60 14.41 -11.90
C LYS A 52 21.24 14.51 -10.42
N GLY A 53 20.28 13.70 -9.95
CA GLY A 53 19.77 13.77 -8.57
C GLY A 53 18.73 14.87 -8.35
N GLU A 54 18.23 15.52 -9.40
CA GLU A 54 17.25 16.59 -9.35
C GLU A 54 15.81 16.06 -9.15
N ARG A 55 14.94 16.95 -8.68
CA ARG A 55 13.53 16.63 -8.44
C ARG A 55 12.71 16.72 -9.71
N PHE A 56 11.97 15.67 -10.03
CA PHE A 56 10.98 15.74 -11.10
C PHE A 56 9.84 16.71 -10.78
N PRO A 57 9.18 17.28 -11.80
CA PRO A 57 7.93 18.03 -11.65
C PRO A 57 6.86 17.18 -10.96
N ILE A 58 6.02 17.79 -10.13
CA ILE A 58 5.02 17.06 -9.36
C ILE A 58 3.86 16.54 -10.22
N THR A 59 3.50 17.28 -11.28
CA THR A 59 2.35 16.98 -12.12
C THR A 59 2.41 15.62 -12.82
N PRO A 60 3.51 15.23 -13.51
CA PRO A 60 3.64 13.89 -14.07
C PRO A 60 3.59 12.78 -13.00
N LEU A 61 4.21 13.01 -11.84
CA LEU A 61 4.20 12.06 -10.72
C LEU A 61 2.80 11.90 -10.14
N TRP A 62 2.02 12.99 -10.05
CA TRP A 62 0.63 12.96 -9.62
C TRP A 62 -0.21 12.10 -10.57
N HIS A 63 -0.14 12.35 -11.88
CA HIS A 63 -0.88 11.55 -12.86
C HIS A 63 -0.47 10.08 -12.83
N ALA A 64 0.83 9.79 -12.75
CA ALA A 64 1.30 8.41 -12.62
C ALA A 64 0.77 7.74 -11.34
N THR A 65 0.73 8.47 -10.21
CA THR A 65 0.21 7.95 -8.93
C THR A 65 -1.28 7.66 -9.03
N THR A 66 -2.10 8.60 -9.48
CA THR A 66 -3.56 8.42 -9.56
C THR A 66 -3.95 7.32 -10.56
N ILE A 67 -3.28 7.25 -11.73
CA ILE A 67 -3.48 6.18 -12.71
C ILE A 67 -3.08 4.82 -12.11
N GLY A 68 -1.95 4.74 -11.39
CA GLY A 68 -1.52 3.50 -10.76
C GLY A 68 -2.52 2.98 -9.73
N PHE A 69 -3.04 3.84 -8.84
CA PHE A 69 -4.04 3.44 -7.86
C PHE A 69 -5.40 3.08 -8.49
N MET A 70 -5.84 3.83 -9.50
CA MET A 70 -7.01 3.44 -10.30
C MET A 70 -6.80 2.06 -10.97
N ALA A 71 -5.61 1.80 -11.51
CA ALA A 71 -5.30 0.50 -12.11
C ALA A 71 -5.33 -0.64 -11.09
N ASN A 72 -4.88 -0.42 -9.83
CA ASN A 72 -5.05 -1.40 -8.75
C ASN A 72 -6.52 -1.65 -8.39
N ASN A 73 -7.37 -0.64 -8.56
CA ASN A 73 -8.81 -0.78 -8.32
C ASN A 73 -9.52 -1.58 -9.43
N LEU A 74 -9.08 -1.43 -10.69
CA LEU A 74 -9.77 -1.99 -11.84
C LEU A 74 -9.14 -3.26 -12.40
N LEU A 75 -7.81 -3.43 -12.22
CA LEU A 75 -7.05 -4.55 -12.77
C LEU A 75 -6.59 -5.52 -11.66
N PRO A 76 -6.52 -6.82 -11.95
CA PRO A 76 -6.03 -7.81 -10.98
C PRO A 76 -4.51 -7.74 -10.80
N ALA A 77 -3.99 -8.53 -9.85
CA ALA A 77 -2.58 -8.83 -9.64
C ALA A 77 -1.70 -7.57 -9.39
N ARG A 78 -2.25 -6.54 -8.73
CA ARG A 78 -1.52 -5.31 -8.39
C ARG A 78 -0.88 -4.61 -9.60
N ALA A 79 -1.55 -4.71 -10.74
CA ALA A 79 -1.10 -4.12 -12.00
C ALA A 79 -0.83 -2.60 -11.92
N GLY A 80 -1.34 -1.92 -10.91
CA GLY A 80 -1.17 -0.49 -10.73
C GLY A 80 0.26 -0.05 -10.42
N GLU A 81 1.09 -0.90 -9.81
CA GLU A 81 2.50 -0.57 -9.58
C GLU A 81 3.27 -0.52 -10.91
N VAL A 82 3.00 -1.50 -11.78
CA VAL A 82 3.53 -1.55 -13.15
C VAL A 82 2.98 -0.39 -13.99
N ALA A 83 1.67 -0.12 -13.90
CA ALA A 83 1.04 1.00 -14.60
C ALA A 83 1.64 2.35 -14.18
N ARG A 84 1.89 2.54 -12.87
CA ARG A 84 2.52 3.75 -12.32
C ARG A 84 3.93 3.95 -12.87
N ALA A 85 4.75 2.89 -12.90
CA ALA A 85 6.10 2.92 -13.47
C ALA A 85 6.07 3.19 -14.98
N TYR A 86 5.15 2.57 -15.72
CA TYR A 86 4.95 2.77 -17.15
C TYR A 86 4.58 4.21 -17.48
N VAL A 87 3.60 4.78 -16.78
CA VAL A 87 3.18 6.17 -16.99
C VAL A 87 4.31 7.14 -16.66
N ALA A 88 5.06 6.89 -15.58
CA ALA A 88 6.18 7.75 -15.21
C ALA A 88 7.30 7.72 -16.26
N SER A 89 7.69 6.56 -16.74
CA SER A 89 8.75 6.41 -17.76
C SER A 89 8.35 6.96 -19.13
N GLY A 90 7.06 7.02 -19.42
CA GLY A 90 6.54 7.66 -20.64
C GLY A 90 6.46 9.19 -20.58
N GLN A 91 6.49 9.78 -19.38
CA GLN A 91 6.34 11.23 -19.18
C GLN A 91 7.59 11.92 -18.61
N LEU A 92 8.53 11.17 -18.10
CA LEU A 92 9.75 11.66 -17.46
C LEU A 92 10.97 10.96 -18.05
N PRO A 93 12.14 11.61 -18.09
CA PRO A 93 13.38 11.01 -18.54
C PRO A 93 13.91 10.03 -17.48
N VAL A 94 13.17 8.95 -17.25
CA VAL A 94 13.51 7.89 -16.29
C VAL A 94 13.21 6.51 -16.90
N ARG A 95 14.08 5.54 -16.65
CA ARG A 95 13.86 4.17 -17.12
C ARG A 95 12.69 3.54 -16.34
N PHE A 96 11.92 2.69 -17.00
CA PHE A 96 10.85 1.92 -16.39
C PHE A 96 11.32 1.15 -15.14
N THR A 97 12.47 0.49 -15.22
CA THR A 97 13.06 -0.28 -14.12
C THR A 97 13.44 0.60 -12.93
N THR A 98 13.96 1.81 -13.16
CA THR A 98 14.25 2.78 -12.10
C THR A 98 12.96 3.28 -11.42
N ALA A 99 11.92 3.58 -12.20
CA ALA A 99 10.61 3.96 -11.66
C ALA A 99 10.01 2.81 -10.84
N LEU A 100 10.06 1.58 -11.33
CA LEU A 100 9.56 0.39 -10.62
C LEU A 100 10.37 0.11 -9.35
N GLY A 101 11.70 0.21 -9.40
CA GLY A 101 12.59 0.08 -8.24
C GLY A 101 12.28 1.12 -7.16
N SER A 102 12.01 2.37 -7.56
CA SER A 102 11.61 3.42 -6.61
C SER A 102 10.27 3.13 -5.91
N ILE A 103 9.32 2.49 -6.61
CA ILE A 103 8.04 2.04 -6.05
C ILE A 103 8.28 0.88 -5.07
N ALA A 104 9.19 -0.05 -5.38
CA ALA A 104 9.56 -1.12 -4.47
C ALA A 104 10.15 -0.58 -3.16
N VAL A 105 11.04 0.42 -3.24
CA VAL A 105 11.57 1.13 -2.05
C VAL A 105 10.45 1.80 -1.26
N GLU A 106 9.48 2.42 -1.93
CA GLU A 106 8.28 2.97 -1.29
C GLU A 106 7.53 1.91 -0.47
N ARG A 107 7.37 0.69 -1.00
CA ARG A 107 6.72 -0.44 -0.28
C ARG A 107 7.48 -0.85 0.98
N VAL A 108 8.80 -0.80 0.94
CA VAL A 108 9.63 -1.08 2.13
C VAL A 108 9.33 -0.09 3.24
N PHE A 109 9.35 1.21 2.94
CA PHE A 109 9.03 2.25 3.93
C PHE A 109 7.59 2.13 4.45
N ASP A 110 6.63 1.83 3.57
CA ASP A 110 5.24 1.59 3.96
C ASP A 110 5.13 0.45 4.97
N ALA A 111 5.76 -0.69 4.67
CA ALA A 111 5.74 -1.86 5.53
C ALA A 111 6.38 -1.58 6.91
N LEU A 112 7.52 -0.89 6.94
CA LEU A 112 8.21 -0.54 8.19
C LEU A 112 7.37 0.38 9.07
N VAL A 113 6.77 1.42 8.49
CA VAL A 113 5.93 2.37 9.24
C VAL A 113 4.65 1.70 9.72
N MET A 114 3.99 0.90 8.86
CA MET A 114 2.80 0.15 9.29
C MET A 114 3.09 -0.81 10.44
N LEU A 115 4.24 -1.50 10.40
CA LEU A 115 4.67 -2.37 11.50
C LEU A 115 4.93 -1.61 12.79
N ALA A 116 5.62 -0.46 12.71
CA ALA A 116 5.86 0.38 13.86
C ALA A 116 4.55 0.86 14.49
N LEU A 117 3.59 1.31 13.66
CA LEU A 117 2.28 1.75 14.12
C LEU A 117 1.44 0.58 14.68
N MET A 118 1.53 -0.60 14.07
CA MET A 118 0.88 -1.81 14.59
C MET A 118 1.50 -2.24 15.93
N ALA A 119 2.82 -2.13 16.09
CA ALA A 119 3.49 -2.40 17.38
C ALA A 119 3.01 -1.43 18.47
N VAL A 120 2.79 -0.15 18.15
CA VAL A 120 2.18 0.83 19.06
C VAL A 120 0.78 0.38 19.46
N ALA A 121 -0.05 -0.09 18.51
CA ALA A 121 -1.39 -0.59 18.79
C ALA A 121 -1.37 -1.81 19.73
N ILE A 122 -0.45 -2.73 19.53
CA ILE A 122 -0.32 -3.95 20.34
C ILE A 122 0.20 -3.63 21.77
N ALA A 123 1.05 -2.62 21.89
CA ALA A 123 1.58 -2.18 23.18
C ALA A 123 0.57 -1.32 24.00
N ALA A 124 -0.53 -0.90 23.39
CA ALA A 124 -1.52 -0.06 24.05
C ALA A 124 -2.30 -0.84 25.13
N PRO A 125 -2.64 -0.21 26.27
CA PRO A 125 -3.45 -0.85 27.33
C PRO A 125 -4.84 -1.33 26.87
N SER A 126 -5.38 -0.70 25.82
CA SER A 126 -6.67 -1.03 25.22
C SER A 126 -6.61 -2.26 24.30
N PHE A 127 -5.41 -2.82 24.06
CA PHE A 127 -5.25 -3.99 23.21
C PHE A 127 -5.79 -5.25 23.89
N PRO A 128 -6.63 -6.04 23.20
CA PRO A 128 -7.16 -7.28 23.77
C PRO A 128 -6.05 -8.35 23.86
N ALA A 129 -5.35 -8.40 25.00
CA ALA A 129 -4.14 -9.20 25.23
C ALA A 129 -4.33 -10.72 24.99
N HIS A 130 -5.58 -11.19 25.05
CA HIS A 130 -5.93 -12.61 24.83
C HIS A 130 -6.27 -12.92 23.36
N ALA A 131 -6.13 -11.95 22.44
CA ALA A 131 -6.45 -12.14 21.04
C ALA A 131 -5.50 -13.12 20.38
N GLN A 132 -6.08 -14.15 19.77
CA GLN A 132 -5.37 -15.15 18.98
C GLN A 132 -5.86 -15.10 17.54
N VAL A 133 -4.94 -15.16 16.58
CA VAL A 133 -5.25 -15.32 15.16
C VAL A 133 -4.57 -16.59 14.67
N GLY A 134 -5.35 -17.56 14.19
CA GLY A 134 -4.83 -18.84 13.72
C GLY A 134 -4.09 -19.64 14.78
N GLY A 135 -4.51 -19.55 16.07
CA GLY A 135 -3.89 -20.27 17.19
C GLY A 135 -2.57 -19.69 17.69
N ARG A 136 -2.15 -18.53 17.18
CA ARG A 136 -0.96 -17.79 17.64
C ARG A 136 -1.38 -16.46 18.27
N SER A 137 -0.67 -16.04 19.31
CA SER A 137 -0.89 -14.71 19.88
C SER A 137 -0.53 -13.63 18.86
N LEU A 138 -1.32 -12.58 18.82
CA LEU A 138 -1.10 -11.47 17.88
C LEU A 138 0.25 -10.78 18.13
N SER A 139 0.72 -10.75 19.39
CA SER A 139 2.05 -10.26 19.75
C SER A 139 3.19 -11.10 19.13
N THR A 140 3.05 -12.42 19.09
CA THR A 140 4.03 -13.31 18.43
C THR A 140 4.06 -13.07 16.93
N ILE A 141 2.90 -12.90 16.30
CA ILE A 141 2.80 -12.57 14.87
C ILE A 141 3.46 -11.22 14.59
N ALA A 142 3.18 -10.20 15.40
CA ALA A 142 3.79 -8.88 15.25
C ALA A 142 5.31 -8.92 15.44
N ALA A 143 5.80 -9.60 16.49
CA ALA A 143 7.23 -9.72 16.75
C ALA A 143 7.97 -10.44 15.59
N SER A 144 7.44 -11.57 15.12
CA SER A 144 8.03 -12.30 14.00
C SER A 144 8.05 -11.47 12.71
N THR A 145 7.00 -10.71 12.49
CA THR A 145 6.90 -9.82 11.33
C THR A 145 7.86 -8.65 11.46
N ALA A 146 8.00 -8.05 12.64
CA ALA A 146 8.98 -6.97 12.88
C ALA A 146 10.42 -7.45 12.67
N VAL A 147 10.77 -8.66 13.11
CA VAL A 147 12.08 -9.27 12.85
C VAL A 147 12.32 -9.47 11.36
N LEU A 148 11.34 -10.01 10.63
CA LEU A 148 11.44 -10.21 9.18
C LEU A 148 11.68 -8.89 8.44
N PHE A 149 10.93 -7.85 8.77
CA PHE A 149 11.08 -6.54 8.13
C PHE A 149 12.36 -5.83 8.58
N GLY A 150 12.77 -5.97 9.84
CA GLY A 150 14.07 -5.47 10.31
C GLY A 150 15.23 -6.11 9.54
N ALA A 151 15.17 -7.42 9.32
CA ALA A 151 16.13 -8.13 8.49
C ALA A 151 16.10 -7.63 7.02
N PHE A 152 14.92 -7.42 6.46
CA PHE A 152 14.76 -6.89 5.12
C PHE A 152 15.31 -5.46 4.98
N LEU A 153 15.07 -4.59 5.97
CA LEU A 153 15.65 -3.24 6.01
C LEU A 153 17.17 -3.30 6.10
N LEU A 154 17.71 -4.17 6.96
CA LEU A 154 19.16 -4.35 7.07
C LEU A 154 19.77 -4.77 5.72
N VAL A 155 19.16 -5.73 5.03
CA VAL A 155 19.58 -6.15 3.70
C VAL A 155 19.51 -4.99 2.71
N ALA A 156 18.42 -4.20 2.71
CA ALA A 156 18.29 -3.02 1.86
C ALA A 156 19.38 -1.97 2.13
N LEU A 157 19.71 -1.73 3.40
CA LEU A 157 20.82 -0.84 3.80
C LEU A 157 22.19 -1.37 3.34
N LEU A 158 22.42 -2.67 3.46
CA LEU A 158 23.66 -3.30 2.98
C LEU A 158 23.80 -3.17 1.46
N ILE A 159 22.71 -3.42 0.71
CA ILE A 159 22.67 -3.23 -0.76
C ILE A 159 22.93 -1.76 -1.10
N ALA A 160 22.26 -0.82 -0.43
CA ALA A 160 22.44 0.61 -0.69
C ALA A 160 23.89 1.07 -0.46
N ASN A 161 24.52 0.58 0.60
CA ASN A 161 25.89 0.96 0.93
C ASN A 161 26.96 0.24 0.09
N ARG A 162 26.71 -1.00 -0.29
CA ARG A 162 27.64 -1.83 -1.10
C ARG A 162 26.88 -2.53 -2.23
N PRO A 163 26.49 -1.81 -3.31
CA PRO A 163 25.69 -2.39 -4.38
C PRO A 163 26.45 -3.42 -5.22
N THR A 164 27.77 -3.23 -5.41
CA THR A 164 28.56 -4.10 -6.31
C THR A 164 28.53 -5.59 -5.92
N PRO A 165 28.78 -6.00 -4.65
CA PRO A 165 28.69 -7.41 -4.27
C PRO A 165 27.29 -8.00 -4.51
N TRP A 166 26.25 -7.21 -4.29
CA TRP A 166 24.87 -7.63 -4.55
C TRP A 166 24.62 -7.86 -6.03
N LEU A 167 24.98 -6.90 -6.89
CA LEU A 167 24.81 -7.01 -8.34
C LEU A 167 25.57 -8.21 -8.91
N VAL A 168 26.82 -8.43 -8.47
CA VAL A 168 27.61 -9.61 -8.86
C VAL A 168 26.95 -10.91 -8.42
N LEU A 169 26.39 -10.97 -7.20
CA LEU A 169 25.69 -12.14 -6.71
C LEU A 169 24.43 -12.43 -7.53
N VAL A 170 23.62 -11.39 -7.79
CA VAL A 170 22.41 -11.51 -8.62
C VAL A 170 22.76 -11.95 -10.02
N GLU A 171 23.80 -11.36 -10.64
CA GLU A 171 24.25 -11.75 -11.97
C GLU A 171 24.66 -13.21 -12.02
N ARG A 172 25.48 -13.65 -11.05
CA ARG A 172 25.96 -15.05 -10.99
C ARG A 172 24.79 -16.05 -10.87
N ILE A 173 23.81 -15.73 -10.02
CA ILE A 173 22.63 -16.59 -9.84
C ILE A 173 21.74 -16.55 -11.08
N ALA A 174 21.42 -15.36 -11.58
CA ALA A 174 20.52 -15.18 -12.72
C ALA A 174 21.07 -15.88 -13.97
N ARG A 175 22.35 -15.68 -14.30
CA ARG A 175 22.98 -16.32 -15.46
C ARG A 175 23.13 -17.84 -15.33
N ARG A 176 23.13 -18.37 -14.10
CA ARG A 176 23.21 -19.83 -13.86
C ARG A 176 21.85 -20.52 -13.95
N VAL A 177 20.77 -19.82 -13.58
CA VAL A 177 19.44 -20.44 -13.38
C VAL A 177 18.47 -20.06 -14.50
N LEU A 178 18.65 -18.88 -15.12
CA LEU A 178 17.68 -18.32 -16.06
C LEU A 178 18.26 -18.28 -17.51
N PRO A 179 17.37 -18.37 -18.52
CA PRO A 179 17.74 -18.05 -19.90
C PRO A 179 18.27 -16.61 -20.00
N VAL A 180 19.19 -16.35 -20.96
CA VAL A 180 19.89 -15.05 -21.11
C VAL A 180 18.93 -13.86 -21.07
N ARG A 181 17.84 -13.89 -21.82
CA ARG A 181 16.84 -12.81 -21.85
C ARG A 181 16.18 -12.54 -20.49
N ALA A 182 15.93 -13.60 -19.72
CA ALA A 182 15.35 -13.48 -18.38
C ALA A 182 16.40 -12.97 -17.38
N ALA A 183 17.64 -13.44 -17.47
CA ALA A 183 18.75 -12.96 -16.65
C ALA A 183 18.98 -11.46 -16.86
N ASP A 184 19.02 -10.98 -18.11
CA ASP A 184 19.20 -9.56 -18.41
C ASP A 184 18.05 -8.70 -17.83
N ARG A 185 16.81 -9.18 -17.87
CA ARG A 185 15.68 -8.47 -17.22
C ARG A 185 15.87 -8.37 -15.71
N VAL A 186 16.30 -9.45 -15.06
CA VAL A 186 16.57 -9.46 -13.60
C VAL A 186 17.69 -8.48 -13.26
N LEU A 187 18.76 -8.42 -14.06
CA LEU A 187 19.86 -7.48 -13.85
C LEU A 187 19.41 -6.03 -13.98
N HIS A 188 18.66 -5.70 -15.04
CA HIS A 188 18.10 -4.35 -15.20
C HIS A 188 17.13 -3.96 -14.06
N ALA A 189 16.33 -4.92 -13.57
CA ALA A 189 15.47 -4.67 -12.40
C ALA A 189 16.31 -4.43 -11.13
N SER A 190 17.39 -5.18 -10.94
CA SER A 190 18.30 -5.01 -9.80
C SER A 190 19.01 -3.66 -9.80
N ASP A 191 19.43 -3.18 -10.97
CA ASP A 191 19.98 -1.83 -11.12
C ASP A 191 18.95 -0.77 -10.71
N GLY A 192 17.70 -0.92 -11.15
CA GLY A 192 16.62 -0.01 -10.78
C GLY A 192 16.33 0.02 -9.26
N ILE A 193 16.42 -1.14 -8.59
CA ILE A 193 16.28 -1.23 -7.13
C ILE A 193 17.45 -0.51 -6.45
N VAL A 194 18.69 -0.74 -6.89
CA VAL A 194 19.88 -0.06 -6.33
C VAL A 194 19.76 1.46 -6.50
N GLU A 195 19.33 1.95 -7.66
CA GLU A 195 19.07 3.37 -7.88
C GLU A 195 17.99 3.92 -6.93
N GLY A 196 16.89 3.18 -6.73
CA GLY A 196 15.84 3.56 -5.79
C GLY A 196 16.33 3.61 -4.34
N LEU A 197 17.21 2.69 -3.93
CA LEU A 197 17.81 2.66 -2.60
C LEU A 197 18.82 3.80 -2.35
N ALA A 198 19.21 4.57 -3.37
CA ALA A 198 20.10 5.73 -3.19
C ALA A 198 19.52 6.80 -2.24
N VAL A 199 18.19 6.79 -1.99
CA VAL A 199 17.56 7.65 -0.97
C VAL A 199 18.13 7.39 0.43
N LEU A 200 18.54 6.16 0.75
CA LEU A 200 19.09 5.77 2.05
C LEU A 200 20.47 6.39 2.31
N LYS A 201 21.19 6.81 1.26
CA LYS A 201 22.52 7.46 1.38
C LYS A 201 22.43 8.93 1.78
N SER A 202 21.26 9.56 1.70
CA SER A 202 21.07 10.96 2.06
C SER A 202 20.24 11.06 3.34
N PRO A 203 20.82 11.44 4.50
CA PRO A 203 20.06 11.53 5.76
C PRO A 203 18.84 12.45 5.67
N ALA A 204 18.97 13.58 4.99
CA ALA A 204 17.85 14.52 4.81
C ALA A 204 16.72 13.93 3.96
N ARG A 205 17.04 13.20 2.87
CA ARG A 205 16.02 12.55 2.05
C ARG A 205 15.38 11.38 2.80
N PHE A 206 16.19 10.59 3.49
CA PHE A 206 15.72 9.50 4.33
C PHE A 206 14.73 10.01 5.39
N ALA A 207 15.11 11.04 6.15
CA ALA A 207 14.24 11.67 7.14
C ALA A 207 12.96 12.21 6.52
N GLY A 208 13.05 12.83 5.34
CA GLY A 208 11.88 13.31 4.60
C GLY A 208 10.94 12.18 4.16
N VAL A 209 11.47 11.05 3.69
CA VAL A 209 10.66 9.88 3.31
C VAL A 209 9.99 9.26 4.53
N VAL A 210 10.71 9.11 5.65
CA VAL A 210 10.15 8.61 6.91
C VAL A 210 9.04 9.55 7.41
N PHE A 211 9.30 10.86 7.43
CA PHE A 211 8.31 11.86 7.85
C PHE A 211 7.01 11.76 7.01
N TRP A 212 7.12 11.79 5.69
CA TRP A 212 5.96 11.70 4.81
C TRP A 212 5.28 10.33 4.85
N SER A 213 6.02 9.26 5.16
CA SER A 213 5.42 7.95 5.41
C SER A 213 4.61 7.94 6.70
N LEU A 214 5.10 8.56 7.77
CA LEU A 214 4.33 8.73 9.01
C LEU A 214 3.08 9.58 8.79
N VAL A 215 3.21 10.74 8.13
CA VAL A 215 2.05 11.59 7.78
C VAL A 215 1.01 10.80 7.00
N LEU A 216 1.45 10.05 5.99
CA LEU A 216 0.59 9.21 5.17
C LEU A 216 -0.21 8.21 6.01
N TRP A 217 0.48 7.41 6.81
CA TRP A 217 -0.14 6.30 7.54
C TRP A 217 -0.93 6.76 8.77
N ILE A 218 -0.54 7.87 9.40
CA ILE A 218 -1.34 8.50 10.46
C ILE A 218 -2.62 9.11 9.87
N THR A 219 -2.55 9.76 8.71
CA THR A 219 -3.74 10.28 8.01
C THR A 219 -4.69 9.13 7.62
N ASN A 220 -4.14 8.01 7.14
CA ASN A 220 -4.93 6.83 6.83
C ASN A 220 -5.61 6.22 8.06
N ALA A 221 -4.88 6.10 9.18
CA ALA A 221 -5.45 5.64 10.44
C ALA A 221 -6.53 6.60 10.98
N ALA A 222 -6.32 7.90 10.82
CA ALA A 222 -7.34 8.90 11.17
C ALA A 222 -8.62 8.73 10.33
N ALA A 223 -8.49 8.43 9.02
CA ALA A 223 -9.65 8.13 8.18
C ALA A 223 -10.42 6.90 8.68
N PHE A 224 -9.73 5.81 9.08
CA PHE A 224 -10.39 4.65 9.70
C PHE A 224 -11.08 5.02 11.01
N ALA A 225 -10.40 5.75 11.89
CA ALA A 225 -10.94 6.12 13.20
C ALA A 225 -12.16 7.04 13.10
N ILE A 226 -12.17 7.99 12.15
CA ILE A 226 -13.32 8.86 11.91
C ILE A 226 -14.49 8.05 11.36
N CYS A 227 -14.21 7.09 10.46
CA CYS A 227 -15.24 6.18 9.97
C CYS A 227 -15.79 5.27 11.10
N PHE A 228 -14.97 4.84 12.07
CA PHE A 228 -15.49 4.17 13.28
C PHE A 228 -16.54 5.04 13.99
N ARG A 229 -16.25 6.33 14.16
CA ARG A 229 -17.19 7.28 14.78
C ARG A 229 -18.44 7.51 13.92
N ALA A 230 -18.31 7.47 12.57
CA ALA A 230 -19.45 7.57 11.66
C ALA A 230 -20.46 6.44 11.88
N PHE A 231 -20.00 5.26 12.25
CA PHE A 231 -20.81 4.08 12.58
C PHE A 231 -21.13 3.93 14.06
N GLY A 232 -20.79 4.91 14.91
CA GLY A 232 -21.02 4.84 16.35
C GLY A 232 -20.19 3.77 17.06
N LEU A 233 -19.10 3.31 16.46
CA LEU A 233 -18.23 2.28 17.06
C LEU A 233 -17.44 2.87 18.22
N ALA A 234 -17.61 2.31 19.41
CA ALA A 234 -16.85 2.66 20.62
C ALA A 234 -15.53 1.88 20.70
N VAL A 235 -14.71 1.96 19.64
CA VAL A 235 -13.39 1.33 19.59
C VAL A 235 -12.28 2.37 19.74
N PRO A 236 -11.13 2.01 20.38
CA PRO A 236 -10.03 2.94 20.58
C PRO A 236 -9.31 3.28 19.25
N LEU A 237 -8.54 4.37 19.25
CA LEU A 237 -7.78 4.81 18.07
C LEU A 237 -6.77 3.74 17.61
N GLU A 238 -6.21 2.99 18.53
CA GLU A 238 -5.26 1.91 18.28
C GLU A 238 -5.86 0.80 17.42
N ALA A 239 -7.18 0.61 17.47
CA ALA A 239 -7.86 -0.32 16.54
C ALA A 239 -7.68 0.09 15.08
N ALA A 240 -7.60 1.38 14.76
CA ALA A 240 -7.33 1.87 13.41
C ALA A 240 -5.87 1.59 12.98
N LEU A 241 -4.92 1.73 13.92
CA LEU A 241 -3.53 1.39 13.67
C LEU A 241 -3.34 -0.12 13.42
N LEU A 242 -4.03 -0.94 14.21
CA LEU A 242 -4.04 -2.39 14.06
C LEU A 242 -4.68 -2.80 12.72
N LEU A 243 -5.84 -2.23 12.40
CA LEU A 243 -6.59 -2.50 11.18
C LEU A 243 -5.72 -2.23 9.93
N GLN A 244 -5.08 -1.07 9.85
CA GLN A 244 -4.23 -0.76 8.70
C GLN A 244 -3.03 -1.70 8.57
N GLY A 245 -2.45 -2.16 9.69
CA GLY A 245 -1.39 -3.15 9.69
C GLY A 245 -1.87 -4.49 9.12
N ILE A 246 -3.00 -5.00 9.59
CA ILE A 246 -3.58 -6.26 9.13
C ILE A 246 -3.97 -6.18 7.65
N ILE A 247 -4.59 -5.07 7.22
CA ILE A 247 -4.89 -4.82 5.80
C ILE A 247 -3.60 -4.82 4.98
N GLY A 248 -2.56 -4.12 5.45
CA GLY A 248 -1.28 -4.01 4.75
C GLY A 248 -0.64 -5.37 4.47
N PHE A 249 -0.70 -6.30 5.43
CA PHE A 249 -0.25 -7.68 5.23
C PHE A 249 -1.17 -8.46 4.29
N GLY A 250 -2.48 -8.33 4.45
CA GLY A 250 -3.44 -8.99 3.56
C GLY A 250 -3.26 -8.56 2.10
N VAL A 251 -3.07 -7.28 1.88
CA VAL A 251 -2.86 -6.70 0.54
C VAL A 251 -1.52 -7.11 -0.08
N ALA A 252 -0.52 -7.52 0.71
CA ALA A 252 0.73 -8.05 0.17
C ALA A 252 0.55 -9.37 -0.62
N LEU A 253 -0.53 -10.11 -0.36
CA LEU A 253 -0.86 -11.32 -1.10
C LEU A 253 -1.47 -10.99 -2.47
N PRO A 254 -1.23 -11.83 -3.51
CA PRO A 254 -1.94 -11.71 -4.78
C PRO A 254 -3.44 -11.76 -4.56
N SER A 255 -4.16 -10.78 -5.10
CA SER A 255 -5.57 -10.57 -4.74
C SER A 255 -6.43 -10.13 -5.91
N THR A 256 -7.73 -10.11 -5.67
CA THR A 256 -8.76 -9.57 -6.55
C THR A 256 -8.55 -8.08 -6.82
N PRO A 257 -9.12 -7.54 -7.90
CA PRO A 257 -9.19 -6.10 -8.11
C PRO A 257 -9.73 -5.40 -6.86
N SER A 258 -9.19 -4.22 -6.54
CA SER A 258 -9.53 -3.44 -5.35
C SER A 258 -9.32 -4.16 -4.01
N PHE A 259 -8.66 -5.32 -3.95
CA PHE A 259 -8.49 -6.11 -2.72
C PHE A 259 -9.80 -6.58 -2.08
N LEU A 260 -10.87 -6.70 -2.87
CA LEU A 260 -12.18 -7.17 -2.42
C LEU A 260 -12.10 -8.52 -1.72
N GLY A 261 -12.72 -8.61 -0.56
CA GLY A 261 -12.69 -9.78 0.32
C GLY A 261 -11.54 -9.79 1.31
N ILE A 262 -10.36 -9.28 0.95
CA ILE A 262 -9.22 -9.15 1.89
C ILE A 262 -9.47 -7.99 2.84
N PHE A 263 -9.87 -6.84 2.32
CA PHE A 263 -10.16 -5.66 3.12
C PHE A 263 -11.30 -5.93 4.10
N GLU A 264 -12.39 -6.53 3.64
CA GLU A 264 -13.56 -6.87 4.46
C GLU A 264 -13.22 -7.91 5.53
N ALA A 265 -12.46 -8.94 5.17
CA ALA A 265 -12.03 -9.97 6.13
C ALA A 265 -11.08 -9.40 7.20
N ALA A 266 -10.10 -8.58 6.81
CA ALA A 266 -9.19 -7.91 7.74
C ALA A 266 -9.95 -6.99 8.70
N THR A 267 -10.93 -6.25 8.17
CA THR A 267 -11.76 -5.35 8.98
C THR A 267 -12.65 -6.13 9.95
N LEU A 268 -13.33 -7.18 9.47
CA LEU A 268 -14.16 -8.04 10.31
C LEU A 268 -13.35 -8.65 11.45
N VAL A 269 -12.21 -9.27 11.16
CA VAL A 269 -11.34 -9.88 12.17
C VAL A 269 -10.85 -8.84 13.17
N THR A 270 -10.39 -7.68 12.70
CA THR A 270 -9.89 -6.63 13.60
C THR A 270 -10.97 -6.09 14.53
N LEU A 271 -12.16 -5.76 14.00
CA LEU A 271 -13.23 -5.19 14.81
C LEU A 271 -13.85 -6.19 15.77
N GLN A 272 -13.89 -7.48 15.41
CA GLN A 272 -14.31 -8.55 16.32
C GLN A 272 -13.39 -8.69 17.55
N LEU A 273 -12.08 -8.41 17.41
CA LEU A 273 -11.15 -8.39 18.56
C LEU A 273 -11.56 -7.35 19.61
N TYR A 274 -12.25 -6.28 19.20
CA TYR A 274 -12.77 -5.24 20.07
C TYR A 274 -14.28 -5.41 20.40
N GLY A 275 -14.83 -6.60 20.15
CA GLY A 275 -16.21 -6.94 20.49
C GLY A 275 -17.29 -6.35 19.59
N VAL A 276 -16.93 -5.85 18.39
CA VAL A 276 -17.90 -5.30 17.44
C VAL A 276 -18.68 -6.44 16.77
N GLU A 277 -19.99 -6.27 16.65
CA GLU A 277 -20.90 -7.20 16.00
C GLU A 277 -20.56 -7.35 14.50
N SER A 278 -20.65 -8.58 13.99
CA SER A 278 -20.17 -8.94 12.65
C SER A 278 -20.87 -8.15 11.53
N SER A 279 -22.18 -7.96 11.60
CA SER A 279 -22.93 -7.23 10.56
C SER A 279 -22.55 -5.74 10.55
N LEU A 280 -22.31 -5.17 11.73
CA LEU A 280 -21.85 -3.78 11.87
C LEU A 280 -20.41 -3.62 11.34
N ALA A 281 -19.51 -4.56 11.64
CA ALA A 281 -18.15 -4.56 11.12
C ALA A 281 -18.11 -4.69 9.60
N VAL A 282 -18.97 -5.52 9.01
CA VAL A 282 -19.07 -5.68 7.56
C VAL A 282 -19.71 -4.45 6.90
N SER A 283 -20.73 -3.86 7.52
CA SER A 283 -21.34 -2.61 7.03
C SER A 283 -20.32 -1.48 6.97
N TYR A 284 -19.53 -1.32 8.05
CA TYR A 284 -18.40 -0.40 8.07
C TYR A 284 -17.41 -0.68 6.93
N ALA A 285 -16.98 -1.95 6.78
CA ALA A 285 -15.98 -2.33 5.78
C ALA A 285 -16.43 -2.01 4.36
N LEU A 286 -17.66 -2.41 3.99
CA LEU A 286 -18.21 -2.17 2.67
C LEU A 286 -18.42 -0.69 2.37
N THR A 287 -18.93 0.07 3.36
CA THR A 287 -19.14 1.51 3.20
C THR A 287 -17.81 2.26 3.06
N TYR A 288 -16.84 1.98 3.92
CA TYR A 288 -15.49 2.58 3.81
C TYR A 288 -14.86 2.25 2.46
N HIS A 289 -14.87 0.98 2.07
CA HIS A 289 -14.25 0.53 0.83
C HIS A 289 -14.87 1.20 -0.38
N LEU A 290 -16.20 1.18 -0.48
CA LEU A 290 -16.94 1.76 -1.61
C LEU A 290 -16.73 3.28 -1.69
N THR A 291 -16.84 4.00 -0.57
CA THR A 291 -16.73 5.45 -0.55
C THR A 291 -15.32 5.95 -0.81
N THR A 292 -14.28 5.21 -0.41
CA THR A 292 -12.89 5.59 -0.67
C THR A 292 -12.37 5.10 -2.03
N PHE A 293 -12.98 4.05 -2.60
CA PHE A 293 -12.67 3.56 -3.94
C PHE A 293 -13.00 4.57 -5.04
N LEU A 294 -14.15 5.25 -4.93
CA LEU A 294 -14.67 6.13 -5.99
C LEU A 294 -13.75 7.33 -6.29
N PRO A 295 -13.33 8.15 -5.32
CA PRO A 295 -12.56 9.36 -5.61
C PRO A 295 -11.26 9.09 -6.35
N ILE A 296 -10.49 8.09 -5.92
CA ILE A 296 -9.20 7.79 -6.57
C ILE A 296 -9.39 7.17 -7.96
N THR A 297 -10.43 6.36 -8.13
CA THR A 297 -10.76 5.79 -9.43
C THR A 297 -11.13 6.91 -10.42
N LEU A 298 -11.96 7.86 -10.01
CA LEU A 298 -12.34 9.02 -10.82
C LEU A 298 -11.14 9.93 -11.12
N LEU A 299 -10.28 10.21 -10.14
CA LEU A 299 -9.04 10.98 -10.33
C LEU A 299 -8.08 10.28 -11.30
N GLY A 300 -7.98 8.95 -11.24
CA GLY A 300 -7.17 8.17 -12.17
C GLY A 300 -7.74 8.18 -13.59
N LEU A 301 -9.04 8.03 -13.75
CA LEU A 301 -9.72 8.14 -15.05
C LEU A 301 -9.53 9.55 -15.65
N TRP A 302 -9.72 10.60 -14.84
CA TRP A 302 -9.43 11.96 -15.28
C TRP A 302 -7.97 12.13 -15.70
N SER A 303 -7.03 11.55 -14.96
CA SER A 303 -5.61 11.59 -15.31
C SER A 303 -5.29 10.86 -16.62
N LEU A 304 -5.96 9.73 -16.90
CA LEU A 304 -5.85 9.01 -18.18
C LEU A 304 -6.26 9.89 -19.35
N THR A 305 -7.43 10.54 -19.24
CA THR A 305 -7.94 11.42 -20.31
C THR A 305 -7.02 12.61 -20.54
N ARG A 306 -6.52 13.24 -19.47
CA ARG A 306 -5.57 14.38 -19.55
C ARG A 306 -4.22 14.01 -20.18
N ARG A 307 -3.81 12.74 -20.07
CA ARG A 307 -2.53 12.26 -20.60
C ARG A 307 -2.68 11.46 -21.90
N HIS A 308 -3.90 11.34 -22.43
CA HIS A 308 -4.20 10.59 -23.66
C HIS A 308 -3.72 9.14 -23.62
N ILE A 309 -3.69 8.51 -22.44
CA ILE A 309 -3.29 7.12 -22.24
C ILE A 309 -4.54 6.22 -22.31
N ARG A 310 -4.45 5.10 -23.03
CA ARG A 310 -5.54 4.14 -23.12
C ARG A 310 -5.43 3.06 -22.04
N LEU A 311 -6.57 2.68 -21.46
CA LEU A 311 -6.61 1.63 -20.42
C LEU A 311 -6.01 0.30 -20.92
N ARG A 312 -6.16 0.01 -22.21
CA ARG A 312 -5.58 -1.19 -22.85
C ARG A 312 -4.06 -1.18 -22.82
N GLU A 313 -3.41 -0.03 -22.93
CA GLU A 313 -1.95 0.09 -22.83
C GLU A 313 -1.45 -0.31 -21.45
N LEU A 314 -2.16 0.12 -20.39
CA LEU A 314 -1.84 -0.26 -19.02
C LEU A 314 -1.98 -1.77 -18.80
N SER A 315 -3.04 -2.39 -19.35
CA SER A 315 -3.23 -3.84 -19.21
C SER A 315 -2.17 -4.64 -19.96
N THR A 316 -1.71 -4.13 -21.10
CA THR A 316 -0.62 -4.76 -21.87
C THR A 316 0.72 -4.61 -21.16
N ALA A 317 1.02 -3.42 -20.63
CA ALA A 317 2.22 -3.17 -19.83
C ALA A 317 2.26 -4.05 -18.57
N ALA A 318 1.12 -4.23 -17.90
CA ALA A 318 0.99 -5.12 -16.76
C ALA A 318 1.32 -6.58 -17.11
N LYS A 319 0.79 -7.08 -18.22
CA LYS A 319 1.09 -8.43 -18.70
C LYS A 319 2.56 -8.60 -19.10
N ALA A 320 3.18 -7.59 -19.72
CA ALA A 320 4.59 -7.61 -20.08
C ALA A 320 5.53 -7.53 -18.87
N GLY A 321 5.12 -6.86 -17.79
CA GLY A 321 5.87 -6.76 -16.53
C GLY A 321 5.74 -7.98 -15.62
N THR A 322 4.75 -8.87 -15.89
CA THR A 322 4.53 -10.12 -15.13
C THR A 322 5.16 -11.35 -15.81
N VAL A 323 5.74 -11.22 -17.03
CA VAL A 323 6.48 -12.23 -17.78
C VAL A 323 7.97 -11.87 -17.74
#